data_9960a035a760aa6b5577e78393850cad
#
_entry.id   9960a035a760aa6b5577e78393850cad
#
_cell.length_a   1.000
_cell.length_b   1.000
_cell.length_c   1.000
_cell.angle_alpha   90.00
_cell.angle_beta   90.00
_cell.angle_gamma   90.00
#
_symmetry.space_group_name_H-M   'P 1'
#
loop_
_entity.id
_entity.type
_entity.pdbx_description
1 polymer ?
#
loop_
_entity_poly.entity_id
_entity_poly.type
_entity_poly.pdbx_seq_one_letter_code
_entity_poly.pdbx_strand_id
1 'polypeptide(L)'
;MTRILIADDEPRIAAFLAKGLTAAGYTTTQVFDGVKALDYATSGEFDLLILDITMPRMDGLTVLKNLRNMRSTIPVIVLTAADSLESTVAALDGGADDHMTKPFRFEELLSRIKLRLRGAQVVASAPTFVCGDLSLDVNLRTAEIRGRVIDLSAREFVMARTFMENAGKVLSREQLLSRVWGYHFEGSSNVVDVYVRYLRHKLGADRIQTVRGVGYRLVCLGVDGTNGHGGPVQTP
;
A
#
# COMPACT_ATOMS: atom_id res chain seq x y z
N MET A 1 -5.38 20.28 0.19
CA MET A 1 -3.97 20.39 0.61
C MET A 1 -3.62 19.10 1.34
N THR A 2 -2.58 18.38 0.93
CA THR A 2 -2.29 17.04 1.47
C THR A 2 -1.81 17.11 2.92
N ARG A 3 -2.46 16.34 3.80
CA ARG A 3 -2.21 16.32 5.25
C ARG A 3 -1.51 15.03 5.64
N ILE A 4 -0.36 15.13 6.28
CA ILE A 4 0.47 14.02 6.72
C ILE A 4 0.49 13.97 8.25
N LEU A 5 0.11 12.82 8.82
CA LEU A 5 0.26 12.54 10.23
C LEU A 5 1.64 11.94 10.48
N ILE A 6 2.38 12.49 11.45
CA ILE A 6 3.68 12.01 11.90
C ILE A 6 3.53 11.49 13.32
N ALA A 7 3.74 10.21 13.51
CA ALA A 7 3.69 9.53 14.80
C ALA A 7 5.09 9.00 15.12
N ASP A 8 5.81 9.68 16.01
CA ASP A 8 7.18 9.34 16.42
C ASP A 8 7.37 9.89 17.84
N ASP A 9 7.83 9.07 18.78
CA ASP A 9 8.02 9.46 20.17
C ASP A 9 9.25 10.34 20.41
N GLU A 10 10.11 10.48 19.41
CA GLU A 10 11.26 11.36 19.40
C GLU A 10 10.89 12.76 18.84
N PRO A 11 10.71 13.81 19.71
CA PRO A 11 10.28 15.13 19.23
C PRO A 11 11.24 15.77 18.21
N ARG A 12 12.53 15.41 18.26
CA ARG A 12 13.54 15.91 17.32
C ARG A 12 13.33 15.36 15.91
N ILE A 13 13.00 14.06 15.79
CA ILE A 13 12.73 13.41 14.53
C ILE A 13 11.40 13.92 13.97
N ALA A 14 10.35 13.95 14.78
CA ALA A 14 9.05 14.49 14.39
C ALA A 14 9.15 15.94 13.87
N ALA A 15 9.89 16.81 14.58
CA ALA A 15 10.11 18.20 14.17
C ALA A 15 10.93 18.32 12.89
N PHE A 16 11.97 17.50 12.72
CA PHE A 16 12.77 17.44 11.49
C PHE A 16 11.90 17.05 10.29
N LEU A 17 11.09 16.01 10.44
CA LEU A 17 10.16 15.55 9.40
C LEU A 17 9.12 16.62 9.08
N ALA A 18 8.51 17.21 10.10
CA ALA A 18 7.50 18.26 9.91
C ALA A 18 8.05 19.47 9.15
N LYS A 19 9.26 19.94 9.53
CA LYS A 19 9.92 21.04 8.84
C LYS A 19 10.18 20.74 7.37
N GLY A 20 10.75 19.58 7.08
CA GLY A 20 11.06 19.16 5.70
C GLY A 20 9.79 19.00 4.86
N LEU A 21 8.75 18.35 5.40
CA LEU A 21 7.49 18.14 4.70
C LEU A 21 6.72 19.43 4.47
N THR A 22 6.71 20.35 5.45
CA THR A 22 6.11 21.69 5.27
C THR A 22 6.82 22.47 4.17
N ALA A 23 8.15 22.42 4.13
CA ALA A 23 8.91 23.03 3.04
C ALA A 23 8.63 22.39 1.66
N ALA A 24 8.23 21.12 1.64
CA ALA A 24 7.81 20.39 0.44
C ALA A 24 6.32 20.62 0.07
N GLY A 25 5.59 21.49 0.81
CA GLY A 25 4.21 21.87 0.50
C GLY A 25 3.12 21.01 1.14
N TYR A 26 3.45 20.19 2.15
CA TYR A 26 2.50 19.37 2.91
C TYR A 26 2.07 20.07 4.21
N THR A 27 0.86 19.79 4.68
CA THR A 27 0.42 20.14 6.03
C THR A 27 0.73 18.96 6.95
N THR A 28 1.35 19.20 8.10
CA THR A 28 1.76 18.13 9.01
C THR A 28 1.14 18.28 10.39
N THR A 29 0.80 17.15 11.01
CA THR A 29 0.41 17.06 12.42
C THR A 29 1.32 16.03 13.10
N GLN A 30 1.81 16.34 14.30
CA GLN A 30 2.72 15.49 15.05
C GLN A 30 2.00 14.91 16.27
N VAL A 31 2.19 13.62 16.52
CA VAL A 31 1.75 12.90 17.72
C VAL A 31 2.91 12.05 18.23
N PHE A 32 2.96 11.85 19.55
CA PHE A 32 4.13 11.28 20.22
C PHE A 32 3.82 9.96 20.94
N ASP A 33 2.67 9.35 20.66
CA ASP A 33 2.26 8.06 21.19
C ASP A 33 1.25 7.36 20.28
N GLY A 34 1.21 6.03 20.39
CA GLY A 34 0.41 5.20 19.49
C GLY A 34 -1.11 5.34 19.67
N VAL A 35 -1.60 5.71 20.86
CA VAL A 35 -3.04 5.91 21.08
C VAL A 35 -3.51 7.11 20.29
N LYS A 36 -2.81 8.25 20.40
CA LYS A 36 -3.10 9.43 19.59
C LYS A 36 -2.89 9.19 18.11
N ALA A 37 -1.86 8.40 17.75
CA ALA A 37 -1.63 8.04 16.34
C ALA A 37 -2.84 7.32 15.76
N LEU A 38 -3.43 6.36 16.48
CA LEU A 38 -4.62 5.64 16.06
C LEU A 38 -5.84 6.57 15.95
N ASP A 39 -6.10 7.38 16.98
CA ASP A 39 -7.24 8.31 17.01
C ASP A 39 -7.21 9.28 15.83
N TYR A 40 -6.06 9.88 15.57
CA TYR A 40 -5.91 10.84 14.47
C TYR A 40 -5.95 10.15 13.11
N ALA A 41 -5.32 8.98 12.95
CA ALA A 41 -5.32 8.26 11.69
C ALA A 41 -6.71 7.73 11.30
N THR A 42 -7.62 7.53 12.26
CA THR A 42 -9.00 7.11 12.00
C THR A 42 -9.97 8.27 11.79
N SER A 43 -9.56 9.52 12.02
CA SER A 43 -10.42 10.70 11.84
C SER A 43 -10.83 10.96 10.38
N GLY A 44 -10.14 10.36 9.40
CA GLY A 44 -10.34 10.62 7.97
C GLY A 44 -9.73 11.94 7.47
N GLU A 45 -9.02 12.66 8.32
CA GLU A 45 -8.45 13.98 7.99
C GLU A 45 -7.07 13.91 7.34
N PHE A 46 -6.42 12.75 7.32
CA PHE A 46 -5.04 12.58 6.86
C PHE A 46 -4.96 11.71 5.62
N ASP A 47 -4.09 12.09 4.70
CA ASP A 47 -3.84 11.40 3.45
C ASP A 47 -2.72 10.37 3.54
N LEU A 48 -1.87 10.45 4.57
CA LEU A 48 -0.75 9.53 4.83
C LEU A 48 -0.34 9.58 6.30
N LEU A 49 0.07 8.43 6.83
CA LEU A 49 0.68 8.27 8.15
C LEU A 49 2.15 7.86 8.02
N ILE A 50 3.03 8.60 8.69
CA ILE A 50 4.41 8.16 8.99
C ILE A 50 4.37 7.65 10.42
N LEU A 51 4.79 6.41 10.64
CA LEU A 51 4.57 5.69 11.88
C LEU A 51 5.87 5.06 12.39
N ASP A 52 6.34 5.52 13.53
CA ASP A 52 7.42 4.83 14.24
C ASP A 52 6.89 3.55 14.92
N ILE A 53 7.72 2.52 14.98
CA ILE A 53 7.36 1.28 15.67
C ILE A 53 7.46 1.48 17.19
N THR A 54 8.49 2.13 17.66
CA THR A 54 8.78 2.25 19.09
C THR A 54 8.11 3.48 19.68
N MET A 55 6.89 3.33 20.15
CA MET A 55 6.14 4.42 20.76
C MET A 55 5.55 4.01 22.12
N PRO A 56 5.41 4.97 23.07
CA PRO A 56 4.77 4.71 24.35
C PRO A 56 3.27 4.46 24.21
N ARG A 57 2.70 3.80 25.20
CA ARG A 57 1.28 3.43 25.36
C ARG A 57 0.77 2.39 24.35
N MET A 58 1.10 2.53 23.10
CA MET A 58 0.77 1.58 22.03
C MET A 58 1.89 1.63 21.00
N ASP A 59 2.49 0.49 20.69
CA ASP A 59 3.53 0.40 19.67
C ASP A 59 2.96 0.54 18.25
N GLY A 60 3.81 0.92 17.30
CA GLY A 60 3.38 1.20 15.94
C GLY A 60 2.83 -0.01 15.20
N LEU A 61 3.29 -1.24 15.48
CA LEU A 61 2.74 -2.45 14.87
C LEU A 61 1.30 -2.70 15.34
N THR A 62 1.02 -2.44 16.63
CA THR A 62 -0.33 -2.51 17.19
C THR A 62 -1.24 -1.43 16.58
N VAL A 63 -0.74 -0.19 16.41
CA VAL A 63 -1.47 0.88 15.69
C VAL A 63 -1.83 0.42 14.28
N LEU A 64 -0.85 -0.08 13.52
CA LEU A 64 -1.04 -0.54 12.15
C LEU A 64 -2.08 -1.66 12.06
N LYS A 65 -1.97 -2.67 12.94
CA LYS A 65 -2.92 -3.79 13.03
C LYS A 65 -4.34 -3.30 13.31
N ASN A 66 -4.51 -2.36 14.24
CA ASN A 66 -5.82 -1.79 14.56
C ASN A 66 -6.39 -1.01 13.38
N LEU A 67 -5.58 -0.19 12.68
CA LEU A 67 -6.01 0.52 11.48
C LEU A 67 -6.53 -0.46 10.42
N ARG A 68 -5.82 -1.56 10.16
CA ARG A 68 -6.24 -2.56 9.16
C ARG A 68 -7.47 -3.35 9.61
N ASN A 69 -7.61 -3.65 10.91
CA ASN A 69 -8.82 -4.27 11.45
C ASN A 69 -10.05 -3.35 11.31
N MET A 70 -9.86 -2.03 11.44
CA MET A 70 -10.89 -1.01 11.19
C MET A 70 -11.11 -0.72 9.70
N ARG A 71 -10.46 -1.48 8.80
CA ARG A 71 -10.52 -1.32 7.34
C ARG A 71 -10.02 0.04 6.85
N SER A 72 -9.18 0.72 7.62
CA SER A 72 -8.57 1.97 7.17
C SER A 72 -7.62 1.70 6.00
N THR A 73 -7.79 2.47 4.93
CA THR A 73 -6.97 2.42 3.72
C THR A 73 -5.91 3.51 3.68
N ILE A 74 -5.76 4.29 4.78
CA ILE A 74 -4.72 5.31 4.86
C ILE A 74 -3.35 4.70 4.56
N PRO A 75 -2.57 5.27 3.63
CA PRO A 75 -1.21 4.83 3.37
C PRO A 75 -0.34 5.01 4.63
N VAL A 76 0.40 3.97 5.01
CA VAL A 76 1.28 3.98 6.17
C VAL A 76 2.72 3.67 5.75
N ILE A 77 3.63 4.60 6.04
CA ILE A 77 5.08 4.39 5.94
C ILE A 77 5.60 4.15 7.35
N VAL A 78 6.10 2.94 7.61
CA VAL A 78 6.63 2.57 8.93
C VAL A 78 8.11 2.93 8.99
N LEU A 79 8.53 3.56 10.10
CA LEU A 79 9.93 3.80 10.43
C LEU A 79 10.41 2.74 11.43
N THR A 80 11.55 2.10 11.15
CA THR A 80 12.12 1.02 11.96
C THR A 80 13.56 1.31 12.36
N ALA A 81 14.03 0.79 13.51
CA ALA A 81 15.45 0.74 13.81
C ALA A 81 16.19 -0.25 12.88
N ALA A 82 17.48 0.02 12.60
CA ALA A 82 18.27 -0.74 11.63
C ALA A 82 18.42 -2.25 11.94
N ASP A 83 18.27 -2.65 13.20
CA ASP A 83 18.63 -4.00 13.67
C ASP A 83 17.47 -5.01 13.69
N SER A 84 16.30 -4.69 13.13
CA SER A 84 15.15 -5.58 13.23
C SER A 84 14.55 -5.97 11.88
N LEU A 85 15.18 -6.95 11.23
CA LEU A 85 14.59 -7.69 10.11
C LEU A 85 13.19 -8.24 10.49
N GLU A 86 13.03 -8.71 11.72
CA GLU A 86 11.76 -9.22 12.24
C GLU A 86 10.68 -8.14 12.30
N SER A 87 11.01 -6.92 12.75
CA SER A 87 10.07 -5.79 12.79
C SER A 87 9.70 -5.30 11.39
N THR A 88 10.63 -5.36 10.44
CA THR A 88 10.36 -5.02 9.03
C THR A 88 9.37 -6.01 8.41
N VAL A 89 9.57 -7.31 8.61
CA VAL A 89 8.66 -8.36 8.14
C VAL A 89 7.31 -8.22 8.83
N ALA A 90 7.29 -8.02 10.16
CA ALA A 90 6.08 -7.84 10.93
C ALA A 90 5.28 -6.59 10.50
N ALA A 91 5.95 -5.47 10.17
CA ALA A 91 5.31 -4.27 9.66
C ALA A 91 4.65 -4.51 8.28
N LEU A 92 5.35 -5.19 7.38
CA LEU A 92 4.83 -5.52 6.06
C LEU A 92 3.68 -6.54 6.15
N ASP A 93 3.83 -7.58 6.97
CA ASP A 93 2.77 -8.56 7.25
C ASP A 93 1.57 -7.91 7.97
N GLY A 94 1.81 -6.89 8.78
CA GLY A 94 0.78 -6.06 9.43
C GLY A 94 0.02 -5.14 8.47
N GLY A 95 0.41 -5.07 7.18
CA GLY A 95 -0.26 -4.26 6.16
C GLY A 95 0.30 -2.84 5.99
N ALA A 96 1.57 -2.59 6.35
CA ALA A 96 2.26 -1.35 6.01
C ALA A 96 2.41 -1.22 4.48
N ASP A 97 2.27 0.00 3.99
CA ASP A 97 2.40 0.28 2.55
C ASP A 97 3.86 0.45 2.14
N ASP A 98 4.69 0.88 3.09
CA ASP A 98 6.13 1.00 2.94
C ASP A 98 6.82 0.96 4.29
N HIS A 99 8.14 0.75 4.28
CA HIS A 99 8.96 0.86 5.47
C HIS A 99 10.30 1.55 5.14
N MET A 100 10.90 2.17 6.16
CA MET A 100 12.25 2.72 6.08
C MET A 100 12.98 2.47 7.38
N THR A 101 14.27 2.16 7.29
CA THR A 101 15.13 2.00 8.46
C THR A 101 15.75 3.33 8.88
N LYS A 102 15.77 3.58 10.19
CA LYS A 102 16.54 4.69 10.78
C LYS A 102 18.03 4.28 10.91
N PRO A 103 19.00 5.13 10.54
CA PRO A 103 18.84 6.49 10.01
C PRO A 103 18.51 6.49 8.51
N PHE A 104 17.67 7.43 8.09
CA PHE A 104 17.25 7.58 6.70
C PHE A 104 17.56 8.97 6.14
N ARG A 105 17.57 9.09 4.81
CA ARG A 105 17.69 10.37 4.13
C ARG A 105 16.29 10.96 3.88
N PHE A 106 16.13 12.26 4.15
CA PHE A 106 14.83 12.93 3.97
C PHE A 106 14.33 12.87 2.52
N GLU A 107 15.25 12.98 1.54
CA GLU A 107 14.93 12.92 0.11
C GLU A 107 14.33 11.57 -0.28
N GLU A 108 14.82 10.49 0.33
CA GLU A 108 14.27 9.14 0.11
C GLU A 108 12.85 9.04 0.66
N LEU A 109 12.62 9.48 1.92
CA LEU A 109 11.29 9.51 2.51
C LEU A 109 10.32 10.35 1.68
N LEU A 110 10.74 11.53 1.24
CA LEU A 110 9.92 12.41 0.39
C LEU A 110 9.54 11.74 -0.94
N SER A 111 10.45 10.98 -1.54
CA SER A 111 10.18 10.23 -2.78
C SER A 111 9.15 9.13 -2.54
N ARG A 112 9.24 8.41 -1.42
CA ARG A 112 8.28 7.37 -1.00
C ARG A 112 6.90 7.96 -0.71
N ILE A 113 6.84 9.08 0.01
CA ILE A 113 5.59 9.81 0.28
C ILE A 113 4.91 10.20 -1.04
N LYS A 114 5.64 10.83 -1.96
CA LYS A 114 5.10 11.20 -3.28
C LYS A 114 4.55 10.00 -4.04
N LEU A 115 5.24 8.87 -4.00
CA LEU A 115 4.79 7.64 -4.65
C LEU A 115 3.49 7.11 -4.04
N ARG A 116 3.35 7.16 -2.70
CA ARG A 116 2.14 6.70 -2.00
C ARG A 116 0.96 7.64 -2.21
N LEU A 117 1.20 8.95 -2.19
CA LEU A 117 0.17 9.96 -2.42
C LEU A 117 -0.30 10.04 -3.88
N ARG A 118 0.56 9.75 -4.85
CA ARG A 118 0.15 9.67 -6.27
C ARG A 118 -0.93 8.62 -6.52
N GLY A 119 -0.92 7.53 -5.75
CA GLY A 119 -2.02 6.56 -5.74
C GLY A 119 -3.34 7.14 -5.19
N ALA A 120 -3.28 8.22 -4.41
CA ALA A 120 -4.44 8.84 -3.76
C ALA A 120 -5.02 10.04 -4.52
N GLN A 121 -4.26 10.70 -5.41
CA GLN A 121 -4.65 11.99 -6.01
C GLN A 121 -5.20 11.92 -7.43
N VAL A 122 -5.44 10.74 -8.01
CA VAL A 122 -6.13 10.66 -9.30
C VAL A 122 -7.65 10.65 -9.08
N VAL A 123 -8.19 11.77 -8.63
CA VAL A 123 -9.63 11.99 -8.49
C VAL A 123 -10.08 13.03 -9.52
N ALA A 124 -10.38 12.59 -10.71
CA ALA A 124 -11.45 13.05 -11.62
C ALA A 124 -11.36 12.20 -12.89
N SER A 125 -12.31 11.31 -13.11
CA SER A 125 -12.37 10.35 -14.24
C SER A 125 -11.22 9.32 -14.26
N ALA A 126 -10.95 8.63 -13.17
CA ALA A 126 -10.02 7.50 -13.20
C ALA A 126 -10.72 6.28 -13.82
N PRO A 127 -10.05 5.57 -14.75
CA PRO A 127 -10.67 4.44 -15.42
C PRO A 127 -10.95 3.31 -14.42
N THR A 128 -12.14 2.73 -14.51
CA THR A 128 -12.42 1.43 -13.89
C THR A 128 -11.73 0.35 -14.70
N PHE A 129 -10.81 -0.38 -14.10
CA PHE A 129 -10.21 -1.53 -14.76
C PHE A 129 -11.16 -2.72 -14.68
N VAL A 130 -11.41 -3.40 -15.79
CA VAL A 130 -12.26 -4.58 -15.83
C VAL A 130 -11.49 -5.76 -16.44
N CYS A 131 -11.57 -6.93 -15.76
CA CYS A 131 -10.93 -8.17 -16.22
C CYS A 131 -11.88 -9.35 -15.91
N GLY A 132 -12.74 -9.66 -16.84
CA GLY A 132 -13.84 -10.62 -16.64
C GLY A 132 -14.88 -10.10 -15.66
N ASP A 133 -15.14 -10.85 -14.59
CA ASP A 133 -16.05 -10.47 -13.50
C ASP A 133 -15.37 -9.68 -12.37
N LEU A 134 -14.08 -9.34 -12.52
CA LEU A 134 -13.33 -8.50 -11.59
C LEU A 134 -13.27 -7.07 -12.14
N SER A 135 -13.72 -6.10 -11.35
CA SER A 135 -13.48 -4.67 -11.59
C SER A 135 -12.69 -4.05 -10.45
N LEU A 136 -11.92 -3.01 -10.76
CA LEU A 136 -11.12 -2.26 -9.80
C LEU A 136 -11.48 -0.78 -9.90
N ASP A 137 -12.07 -0.24 -8.85
CA ASP A 137 -12.37 1.19 -8.73
C ASP A 137 -11.14 1.92 -8.20
N VAL A 138 -10.60 2.82 -9.02
CA VAL A 138 -9.39 3.57 -8.67
C VAL A 138 -9.65 4.63 -7.61
N ASN A 139 -10.86 5.19 -7.57
CA ASN A 139 -11.23 6.25 -6.63
C ASN A 139 -11.50 5.68 -5.23
N LEU A 140 -12.28 4.61 -5.17
CA LEU A 140 -12.63 3.97 -3.90
C LEU A 140 -11.54 3.02 -3.40
N ARG A 141 -10.55 2.68 -4.24
CA ARG A 141 -9.50 1.67 -3.98
C ARG A 141 -10.08 0.31 -3.59
N THR A 142 -11.20 -0.03 -4.19
CA THR A 142 -11.89 -1.29 -3.96
C THR A 142 -11.84 -2.16 -5.20
N ALA A 143 -11.91 -3.46 -5.00
CA ALA A 143 -12.22 -4.41 -6.06
C ALA A 143 -13.67 -4.85 -5.95
N GLU A 144 -14.30 -5.16 -7.06
CA GLU A 144 -15.63 -5.76 -7.09
C GLU A 144 -15.60 -7.05 -7.89
N ILE A 145 -16.22 -8.09 -7.35
CA ILE A 145 -16.37 -9.39 -8.00
C ILE A 145 -17.85 -9.81 -7.88
N ARG A 146 -18.54 -9.89 -9.02
CA ARG A 146 -19.95 -10.30 -9.08
C ARG A 146 -20.85 -9.50 -8.12
N GLY A 147 -20.69 -8.18 -8.07
CA GLY A 147 -21.44 -7.30 -7.19
C GLY A 147 -20.96 -7.26 -5.73
N ARG A 148 -19.98 -8.05 -5.36
CA ARG A 148 -19.38 -8.03 -4.02
C ARG A 148 -18.18 -7.10 -3.98
N VAL A 149 -18.28 -6.03 -3.22
CA VAL A 149 -17.19 -5.07 -2.98
C VAL A 149 -16.17 -5.66 -1.99
N ILE A 150 -14.89 -5.51 -2.30
CA ILE A 150 -13.74 -6.03 -1.56
C ILE A 150 -12.79 -4.87 -1.30
N ASP A 151 -12.58 -4.54 -0.03
CA ASP A 151 -11.64 -3.51 0.39
C ASP A 151 -10.19 -4.00 0.21
N LEU A 152 -9.38 -3.15 -0.41
CA LEU A 152 -7.95 -3.39 -0.60
C LEU A 152 -7.14 -2.38 0.22
N SER A 153 -6.11 -2.82 0.92
CA SER A 153 -5.10 -1.90 1.45
C SER A 153 -4.40 -1.17 0.30
N ALA A 154 -3.76 -0.04 0.59
CA ALA A 154 -3.10 0.74 -0.45
C ALA A 154 -2.11 -0.08 -1.27
N ARG A 155 -1.38 -1.00 -0.64
CA ARG A 155 -0.42 -1.87 -1.32
C ARG A 155 -1.09 -2.97 -2.14
N GLU A 156 -2.11 -3.62 -1.61
CA GLU A 156 -2.91 -4.60 -2.34
C GLU A 156 -3.55 -3.97 -3.58
N PHE A 157 -4.06 -2.74 -3.42
CA PHE A 157 -4.64 -1.98 -4.53
C PHE A 157 -3.60 -1.70 -5.64
N VAL A 158 -2.41 -1.18 -5.29
CA VAL A 158 -1.35 -0.91 -6.28
C VAL A 158 -0.92 -2.19 -6.98
N MET A 159 -0.80 -3.31 -6.28
CA MET A 159 -0.47 -4.60 -6.88
C MET A 159 -1.61 -5.11 -7.76
N ALA A 160 -2.86 -5.05 -7.31
CA ALA A 160 -4.03 -5.44 -8.11
C ALA A 160 -4.12 -4.59 -9.39
N ARG A 161 -3.95 -3.27 -9.28
CA ARG A 161 -3.91 -2.36 -10.43
C ARG A 161 -2.79 -2.73 -11.40
N THR A 162 -1.58 -3.01 -10.89
CA THR A 162 -0.43 -3.43 -11.73
C THR A 162 -0.76 -4.70 -12.51
N PHE A 163 -1.44 -5.66 -11.88
CA PHE A 163 -1.90 -6.86 -12.57
C PHE A 163 -3.00 -6.55 -13.60
N MET A 164 -3.96 -5.70 -13.29
CA MET A 164 -5.04 -5.32 -14.20
C MET A 164 -4.53 -4.59 -15.45
N GLU A 165 -3.59 -3.66 -15.29
CA GLU A 165 -2.91 -2.96 -16.40
C GLU A 165 -2.11 -3.90 -17.30
N ASN A 166 -1.76 -5.08 -16.80
CA ASN A 166 -0.99 -6.10 -17.50
C ASN A 166 -1.72 -7.45 -17.58
N ALA A 167 -3.06 -7.43 -17.61
CA ALA A 167 -3.86 -8.64 -17.61
C ALA A 167 -3.43 -9.59 -18.75
N GLY A 168 -3.32 -10.89 -18.43
CA GLY A 168 -2.85 -11.93 -19.33
C GLY A 168 -1.33 -12.00 -19.53
N LYS A 169 -0.57 -10.97 -19.16
CA LYS A 169 0.90 -10.97 -19.25
C LYS A 169 1.52 -11.54 -17.98
N VAL A 170 2.67 -12.19 -18.13
CA VAL A 170 3.47 -12.66 -17.01
C VAL A 170 4.35 -11.51 -16.52
N LEU A 171 4.25 -11.17 -15.23
CA LEU A 171 5.12 -10.18 -14.57
C LEU A 171 6.11 -10.93 -13.67
N SER A 172 7.40 -10.63 -13.83
CA SER A 172 8.42 -11.19 -12.95
C SER A 172 8.32 -10.60 -11.53
N ARG A 173 8.91 -11.29 -10.53
CA ARG A 173 8.97 -10.75 -9.15
C ARG A 173 9.66 -9.38 -9.10
N GLU A 174 10.72 -9.20 -9.86
CA GLU A 174 11.45 -7.93 -9.95
C GLU A 174 10.60 -6.82 -10.56
N GLN A 175 9.85 -7.13 -11.62
CA GLN A 175 8.92 -6.17 -12.23
C GLN A 175 7.80 -5.77 -11.27
N LEU A 176 7.23 -6.72 -10.53
CA LEU A 176 6.22 -6.44 -9.50
C LEU A 176 6.83 -5.64 -8.35
N LEU A 177 8.03 -6.02 -7.90
CA LEU A 177 8.73 -5.32 -6.83
C LEU A 177 8.97 -3.86 -7.22
N SER A 178 9.57 -3.60 -8.38
CA SER A 178 9.89 -2.24 -8.82
C SER A 178 8.65 -1.38 -9.06
N ARG A 179 7.57 -1.96 -9.62
CA ARG A 179 6.33 -1.21 -9.90
C ARG A 179 5.51 -0.92 -8.65
N VAL A 180 5.51 -1.82 -7.68
CA VAL A 180 4.69 -1.71 -6.47
C VAL A 180 5.46 -1.05 -5.33
N TRP A 181 6.78 -1.29 -5.20
CA TRP A 181 7.62 -0.75 -4.13
C TRP A 181 8.63 0.30 -4.59
N GLY A 182 8.91 0.39 -5.88
CA GLY A 182 9.89 1.32 -6.47
C GLY A 182 11.25 0.67 -6.73
N TYR A 183 12.06 1.32 -7.57
CA TYR A 183 13.37 0.79 -8.01
C TYR A 183 14.43 0.65 -6.91
N HIS A 184 14.27 1.35 -5.79
CA HIS A 184 15.23 1.36 -4.68
C HIS A 184 14.71 0.60 -3.44
N PHE A 185 13.82 -0.37 -3.66
CA PHE A 185 13.34 -1.19 -2.56
C PHE A 185 14.44 -2.21 -2.17
N GLU A 186 15.07 -2.00 -1.01
CA GLU A 186 16.13 -2.87 -0.47
C GLU A 186 15.58 -4.09 0.30
N GLY A 187 14.26 -4.29 0.31
CA GLY A 187 13.64 -5.43 0.97
C GLY A 187 13.71 -6.73 0.18
N SER A 188 13.44 -7.84 0.86
CA SER A 188 13.42 -9.18 0.25
C SER A 188 12.36 -9.28 -0.85
N SER A 189 12.69 -9.94 -1.96
CA SER A 189 11.74 -10.25 -3.04
C SER A 189 10.54 -11.11 -2.59
N ASN A 190 10.63 -11.74 -1.42
CA ASN A 190 9.56 -12.55 -0.82
C ASN A 190 8.29 -11.72 -0.49
N VAL A 191 8.43 -10.39 -0.34
CA VAL A 191 7.28 -9.50 -0.12
C VAL A 191 6.24 -9.60 -1.25
N VAL A 192 6.68 -9.81 -2.48
CA VAL A 192 5.78 -10.01 -3.63
C VAL A 192 4.91 -11.25 -3.42
N ASP A 193 5.51 -12.36 -2.97
CA ASP A 193 4.80 -13.62 -2.76
C ASP A 193 3.74 -13.50 -1.63
N VAL A 194 4.04 -12.72 -0.60
CA VAL A 194 3.11 -12.41 0.50
C VAL A 194 1.88 -11.66 -0.02
N TYR A 195 2.09 -10.58 -0.77
CA TYR A 195 0.98 -9.79 -1.32
C TYR A 195 0.19 -10.53 -2.41
N VAL A 196 0.84 -11.38 -3.20
CA VAL A 196 0.14 -12.30 -4.12
C VAL A 196 -0.76 -13.25 -3.33
N ARG A 197 -0.31 -13.77 -2.17
CA ARG A 197 -1.14 -14.62 -1.30
C ARG A 197 -2.34 -13.84 -0.75
N TYR A 198 -2.16 -12.59 -0.32
CA TYR A 198 -3.26 -11.75 0.16
C TYR A 198 -4.28 -11.46 -0.95
N LEU A 199 -3.83 -11.11 -2.14
CA LEU A 199 -4.72 -10.89 -3.27
C LEU A 199 -5.47 -12.16 -3.67
N ARG A 200 -4.81 -13.32 -3.67
CA ARG A 200 -5.47 -14.62 -3.91
C ARG A 200 -6.56 -14.90 -2.88
N HIS A 201 -6.31 -14.59 -1.61
CA HIS A 201 -7.31 -14.77 -0.56
C HIS A 201 -8.53 -13.85 -0.76
N LYS A 202 -8.30 -12.61 -1.17
CA LYS A 202 -9.36 -11.60 -1.37
C LYS A 202 -10.07 -11.72 -2.70
N LEU A 203 -9.34 -11.90 -3.78
CA LEU A 203 -9.86 -11.87 -5.14
C LEU A 203 -10.19 -13.25 -5.72
N GLY A 204 -9.71 -14.31 -5.09
CA GLY A 204 -9.83 -15.69 -5.55
C GLY A 204 -8.49 -16.26 -6.04
N ALA A 205 -8.20 -17.51 -5.63
CA ALA A 205 -6.92 -18.18 -5.85
C ALA A 205 -6.59 -18.38 -7.35
N ASP A 206 -7.60 -18.59 -8.16
CA ASP A 206 -7.45 -18.95 -9.58
C ASP A 206 -7.13 -17.76 -10.49
N ARG A 207 -7.34 -16.52 -9.99
CA ARG A 207 -7.14 -15.30 -10.78
C ARG A 207 -5.67 -14.93 -10.96
N ILE A 208 -4.83 -15.23 -9.98
CA ILE A 208 -3.40 -14.94 -10.06
C ILE A 208 -2.65 -16.26 -10.14
N GLN A 209 -2.24 -16.62 -11.34
CA GLN A 209 -1.52 -17.87 -11.61
C GLN A 209 -0.02 -17.68 -11.41
N THR A 210 0.63 -18.70 -10.82
CA THR A 210 2.10 -18.77 -10.76
C THR A 210 2.63 -19.38 -12.05
N VAL A 211 3.51 -18.65 -12.74
CA VAL A 211 4.30 -19.18 -13.86
C VAL A 211 5.67 -19.56 -13.30
N ARG A 212 5.89 -20.86 -13.11
CA ARG A 212 7.10 -21.40 -12.46
C ARG A 212 8.37 -20.86 -13.10
N GLY A 213 9.30 -20.40 -12.27
CA GLY A 213 10.58 -19.84 -12.72
C GLY A 213 10.51 -18.44 -13.36
N VAL A 214 9.31 -17.88 -13.59
CA VAL A 214 9.14 -16.58 -14.28
C VAL A 214 8.47 -15.54 -13.39
N GLY A 215 7.30 -15.84 -12.82
CA GLY A 215 6.55 -14.85 -12.01
C GLY A 215 5.07 -15.16 -11.88
N TYR A 216 4.24 -14.14 -12.02
CA TYR A 216 2.80 -14.21 -11.80
C TYR A 216 2.02 -13.59 -12.98
N ARG A 217 0.81 -14.08 -13.21
CA ARG A 217 -0.08 -13.62 -14.27
C ARG A 217 -1.51 -13.50 -13.74
N LEU A 218 -2.17 -12.36 -13.99
CA LEU A 218 -3.61 -12.23 -13.79
C LEU A 218 -4.37 -12.84 -14.96
N VAL A 219 -5.36 -13.66 -14.65
CA VAL A 219 -6.27 -14.27 -15.61
C VAL A 219 -7.66 -13.67 -15.42
N CYS A 220 -8.27 -13.22 -16.50
CA CYS A 220 -9.63 -12.72 -16.51
C CYS A 220 -10.60 -13.90 -16.55
N LEU A 221 -11.33 -14.15 -15.46
CA LEU A 221 -12.36 -15.17 -15.40
C LEU A 221 -13.69 -14.58 -15.87
N GLY A 222 -14.37 -15.24 -16.80
CA GLY A 222 -15.71 -14.85 -17.24
C GLY A 222 -16.77 -15.10 -16.17
N VAL A 223 -17.98 -14.58 -16.39
CA VAL A 223 -19.13 -14.75 -15.48
C VAL A 223 -19.48 -16.24 -15.30
N ASP A 224 -19.12 -17.09 -16.27
CA ASP A 224 -19.37 -18.54 -16.29
C ASP A 224 -18.14 -19.38 -15.93
N GLY A 225 -17.06 -18.79 -15.40
CA GLY A 225 -15.85 -19.52 -15.03
C GLY A 225 -14.97 -19.96 -16.23
N THR A 226 -15.28 -19.55 -17.42
CA THR A 226 -14.48 -19.82 -18.64
C THR A 226 -13.42 -18.73 -18.85
N ASN A 227 -12.21 -19.15 -19.29
CA ASN A 227 -11.13 -18.24 -19.63
C ASN A 227 -11.51 -17.34 -20.83
N GLY A 228 -11.93 -16.11 -20.56
CA GLY A 228 -12.17 -15.11 -21.59
C GLY A 228 -10.86 -14.49 -22.08
N HIS A 229 -10.54 -14.62 -23.37
CA HIS A 229 -9.49 -13.86 -24.03
C HIS A 229 -10.00 -12.44 -24.35
N GLY A 230 -10.13 -11.61 -23.33
CA GLY A 230 -10.48 -10.20 -23.47
C GLY A 230 -9.37 -9.34 -22.85
N GLY A 231 -8.70 -8.54 -23.68
CA GLY A 231 -7.77 -7.52 -23.21
C GLY A 231 -8.51 -6.45 -22.39
N PRO A 232 -7.79 -5.62 -21.57
CA PRO A 232 -8.40 -4.63 -20.73
C PRO A 232 -9.17 -3.58 -21.56
N VAL A 233 -10.45 -3.43 -21.30
CA VAL A 233 -11.26 -2.32 -21.83
C VAL A 233 -11.10 -1.16 -20.86
N GLN A 234 -10.44 -0.10 -21.30
CA GLN A 234 -10.51 1.21 -20.64
C GLN A 234 -11.80 1.89 -21.11
N THR A 235 -12.73 2.11 -20.23
CA THR A 235 -13.88 2.99 -20.49
C THR A 235 -13.53 4.40 -20.07
N PRO A 236 -13.86 5.42 -20.87
CA PRO A 236 -13.52 6.83 -20.64
C PRO A 236 -14.12 7.42 -19.40
#